data_3f85eb1185e06ab7d3c227b7bf6b57e8
#
_entry.id   3f85eb1185e06ab7d3c227b7bf6b57e8
#
_cell.length_a   1.000
_cell.length_b   1.000
_cell.length_c   1.000
_cell.angle_alpha   90.00
_cell.angle_beta   90.00
_cell.angle_gamma   90.00
#
_symmetry.space_group_name_H-M   'P 1'
#
loop_
_entity.id
_entity.type
_entity.pdbx_description
1 polymer ?
#
loop_
_entity_poly.entity_id
_entity_poly.type
_entity_poly.pdbx_seq_one_letter_code
_entity_poly.pdbx_strand_id
1 'polypeptide(L)'
;MKEKKQSLKSKVTYVKKNWMLYIFFLMPALLLTIIFKYVPMGGLLIAFKDYNVIKGVLGSPWVGLEYFKRFLSSPDFMNYLMNTLKVSIYGLLWGFPVPIILALLLNRIRKEGIKKKIQLLIYAPNFISVIVLCGMVRMFLSPIGPMNKLLGISTNWMTMPAAFRTIYIASGIWQGAGWASIMYTAALSCLLYTSDAADE
;
A
#
# COMPACT_ATOMS: atom_id res chain seq x y z
N MET A 1 -5.38 13.51 39.49
CA MET A 1 -4.82 12.11 39.61
C MET A 1 -5.86 11.10 40.09
N LYS A 2 -6.82 11.45 40.96
CA LYS A 2 -7.91 10.58 41.46
C LYS A 2 -8.93 10.20 40.36
N GLU A 3 -9.37 11.13 39.52
CA GLU A 3 -10.35 10.87 38.44
C GLU A 3 -9.84 9.88 37.38
N LYS A 4 -8.55 9.96 37.01
CA LYS A 4 -7.92 9.04 36.06
C LYS A 4 -7.85 7.59 36.61
N LYS A 5 -7.66 7.42 37.92
CA LYS A 5 -7.70 6.12 38.60
C LYS A 5 -9.11 5.53 38.67
N GLN A 6 -10.13 6.38 38.84
CA GLN A 6 -11.53 5.97 38.92
C GLN A 6 -12.06 5.53 37.54
N SER A 7 -11.69 6.26 36.47
CA SER A 7 -11.98 5.89 35.07
C SER A 7 -11.33 4.57 34.66
N LEU A 8 -10.08 4.32 35.09
CA LEU A 8 -9.39 3.05 34.84
C LEU A 8 -10.06 1.87 35.54
N LYS A 9 -10.49 2.04 36.82
CA LYS A 9 -11.16 0.98 37.57
C LYS A 9 -12.53 0.62 36.94
N SER A 10 -13.30 1.61 36.48
CA SER A 10 -14.59 1.36 35.83
C SER A 10 -14.40 0.60 34.49
N LYS A 11 -13.38 0.96 33.70
CA LYS A 11 -13.02 0.25 32.44
C LYS A 11 -12.61 -1.20 32.69
N VAL A 12 -11.78 -1.43 33.71
CA VAL A 12 -11.35 -2.79 34.09
C VAL A 12 -12.52 -3.65 34.56
N THR A 13 -13.45 -3.08 35.32
CA THR A 13 -14.66 -3.78 35.79
C THR A 13 -15.57 -4.11 34.62
N TYR A 14 -15.71 -3.20 33.64
CA TYR A 14 -16.50 -3.44 32.42
C TYR A 14 -15.90 -4.57 31.58
N VAL A 15 -14.59 -4.60 31.39
CA VAL A 15 -13.88 -5.66 30.68
C VAL A 15 -14.04 -7.00 31.39
N LYS A 16 -13.92 -7.04 32.74
CA LYS A 16 -14.14 -8.26 33.54
C LYS A 16 -15.57 -8.78 33.43
N LYS A 17 -16.57 -7.89 33.34
CA LYS A 17 -17.97 -8.28 33.22
C LYS A 17 -18.29 -8.86 31.83
N ASN A 18 -17.60 -8.38 30.79
CA ASN A 18 -17.88 -8.76 29.39
C ASN A 18 -16.74 -9.61 28.77
N TRP A 19 -15.92 -10.29 29.61
CA TRP A 19 -14.73 -11.04 29.14
C TRP A 19 -15.05 -12.09 28.06
N MET A 20 -16.21 -12.76 28.16
CA MET A 20 -16.66 -13.72 27.17
C MET A 20 -16.83 -13.10 25.76
N LEU A 21 -17.37 -11.88 25.69
CA LEU A 21 -17.50 -11.14 24.43
C LEU A 21 -16.12 -10.86 23.82
N TYR A 22 -15.15 -10.42 24.64
CA TYR A 22 -13.79 -10.15 24.16
C TYR A 22 -13.11 -11.45 23.71
N ILE A 23 -13.25 -12.55 24.42
CA ILE A 23 -12.70 -13.84 23.99
C ILE A 23 -13.35 -14.29 22.68
N PHE A 24 -14.65 -14.25 22.58
CA PHE A 24 -15.35 -14.74 21.39
C PHE A 24 -15.02 -13.92 20.13
N PHE A 25 -14.90 -12.60 20.24
CA PHE A 25 -14.63 -11.74 19.10
C PHE A 25 -13.13 -11.46 18.86
N LEU A 26 -12.31 -11.29 19.93
CA LEU A 26 -10.90 -11.00 19.79
C LEU A 26 -10.04 -12.27 19.59
N MET A 27 -10.35 -13.36 20.27
CA MET A 27 -9.54 -14.56 20.22
C MET A 27 -9.34 -15.13 18.80
N PRO A 28 -10.39 -15.27 17.96
CA PRO A 28 -10.19 -15.75 16.59
C PRO A 28 -9.25 -14.86 15.79
N ALA A 29 -9.43 -13.53 15.90
CA ALA A 29 -8.60 -12.56 15.19
C ALA A 29 -7.15 -12.57 15.70
N LEU A 30 -6.93 -12.69 17.01
CA LEU A 30 -5.60 -12.82 17.62
C LEU A 30 -4.92 -14.12 17.21
N LEU A 31 -5.64 -15.26 17.25
CA LEU A 31 -5.12 -16.56 16.81
C LEU A 31 -4.66 -16.51 15.36
N LEU A 32 -5.50 -16.00 14.46
CA LEU A 32 -5.15 -15.84 13.06
C LEU A 32 -3.93 -14.92 12.89
N THR A 33 -3.89 -13.82 13.63
CA THR A 33 -2.74 -12.90 13.58
C THR A 33 -1.46 -13.57 14.07
N ILE A 34 -1.51 -14.32 15.16
CA ILE A 34 -0.35 -15.05 15.69
C ILE A 34 0.12 -16.11 14.70
N ILE A 35 -0.79 -16.96 14.22
CA ILE A 35 -0.45 -18.05 13.31
C ILE A 35 0.10 -17.52 11.97
N PHE A 36 -0.54 -16.53 11.37
CA PHE A 36 -0.18 -16.09 10.01
C PHE A 36 0.81 -14.93 9.97
N LYS A 37 1.03 -14.19 11.05
CA LYS A 37 2.01 -13.10 11.11
C LYS A 37 3.19 -13.41 12.02
N TYR A 38 2.94 -13.81 13.26
CA TYR A 38 4.01 -13.99 14.24
C TYR A 38 4.77 -15.31 14.06
N VAL A 39 4.10 -16.42 13.80
CA VAL A 39 4.78 -17.71 13.56
C VAL A 39 5.74 -17.63 12.36
N PRO A 40 5.37 -17.05 11.19
CA PRO A 40 6.30 -16.89 10.08
C PRO A 40 7.48 -15.95 10.38
N MET A 41 7.36 -15.03 11.34
CA MET A 41 8.50 -14.20 11.78
C MET A 41 9.64 -15.02 12.37
N GLY A 42 9.35 -16.21 12.92
CA GLY A 42 10.39 -17.17 13.29
C GLY A 42 11.31 -17.57 12.13
N GLY A 43 10.83 -17.49 10.90
CA GLY A 43 11.63 -17.68 9.69
C GLY A 43 12.74 -16.63 9.48
N LEU A 44 12.67 -15.46 10.15
CA LEU A 44 13.76 -14.48 10.12
C LEU A 44 15.07 -15.03 10.70
N LEU A 45 15.01 -16.07 11.55
CA LEU A 45 16.19 -16.75 12.07
C LEU A 45 17.03 -17.38 10.94
N ILE A 46 16.43 -17.70 9.81
CA ILE A 46 17.13 -18.24 8.63
C ILE A 46 18.19 -17.27 8.12
N ALA A 47 17.97 -15.96 8.24
CA ALA A 47 18.92 -14.94 7.83
C ALA A 47 20.27 -14.97 8.60
N PHE A 48 20.27 -15.59 9.77
CA PHE A 48 21.44 -15.72 10.66
C PHE A 48 22.04 -17.12 10.66
N LYS A 49 21.48 -18.04 9.86
CA LYS A 49 21.89 -19.44 9.81
C LYS A 49 22.27 -19.84 8.39
N ASP A 50 23.23 -20.73 8.26
CA ASP A 50 23.48 -21.41 6.97
C ASP A 50 22.41 -22.49 6.79
N TYR A 51 21.27 -22.04 6.21
CA TYR A 51 20.07 -22.83 6.17
C TYR A 51 20.18 -24.03 5.21
N ASN A 52 20.04 -25.21 5.79
CA ASN A 52 19.94 -26.46 5.03
C ASN A 52 18.52 -27.04 5.18
N VAL A 53 17.87 -27.27 4.04
CA VAL A 53 16.49 -27.77 3.99
C VAL A 53 16.31 -29.09 4.76
N ILE A 54 17.33 -29.98 4.69
CA ILE A 54 17.30 -31.30 5.35
C ILE A 54 17.36 -31.17 6.86
N LYS A 55 18.17 -30.23 7.37
CA LYS A 55 18.37 -30.00 8.82
C LYS A 55 17.30 -29.10 9.45
N GLY A 56 16.54 -28.39 8.61
CA GLY A 56 15.54 -27.43 9.04
C GLY A 56 16.12 -26.18 9.72
N VAL A 57 15.24 -25.32 10.23
CA VAL A 57 15.65 -24.04 10.87
C VAL A 57 16.44 -24.29 12.15
N LEU A 58 16.04 -25.26 12.95
CA LEU A 58 16.68 -25.52 14.25
C LEU A 58 18.03 -26.23 14.12
N GLY A 59 18.16 -27.17 13.18
CA GLY A 59 19.36 -27.97 12.97
C GLY A 59 20.44 -27.31 12.10
N SER A 60 20.17 -26.19 11.49
CA SER A 60 21.14 -25.47 10.67
C SER A 60 22.15 -24.69 11.51
N PRO A 61 23.45 -24.65 11.13
CA PRO A 61 24.47 -23.94 11.89
C PRO A 61 24.26 -22.43 11.91
N TRP A 62 24.65 -21.80 13.00
CA TRP A 62 24.56 -20.35 13.17
C TRP A 62 25.79 -19.67 12.55
N VAL A 63 25.57 -18.75 11.60
CA VAL A 63 26.64 -17.99 10.92
C VAL A 63 26.59 -16.49 11.23
N GLY A 64 25.65 -16.07 12.09
CA GLY A 64 25.53 -14.68 12.50
C GLY A 64 25.21 -13.74 11.37
N LEU A 65 26.00 -12.69 11.20
CA LEU A 65 25.78 -11.62 10.21
C LEU A 65 26.52 -11.84 8.88
N GLU A 66 27.00 -13.05 8.58
CA GLU A 66 27.78 -13.32 7.37
C GLU A 66 27.01 -12.99 6.10
N TYR A 67 25.74 -13.44 5.99
CA TYR A 67 24.90 -13.15 4.83
C TYR A 67 24.59 -11.67 4.68
N PHE A 68 24.44 -10.94 5.78
CA PHE A 68 24.26 -9.48 5.73
C PHE A 68 25.53 -8.77 5.20
N LYS A 69 26.71 -9.18 5.68
CA LYS A 69 27.98 -8.63 5.17
C LYS A 69 28.13 -8.93 3.68
N ARG A 70 27.88 -10.18 3.27
CA ARG A 70 27.94 -10.59 1.85
C ARG A 70 26.97 -9.77 1.00
N PHE A 71 25.75 -9.55 1.47
CA PHE A 71 24.76 -8.74 0.76
C PHE A 71 25.19 -7.27 0.64
N LEU A 72 25.63 -6.66 1.73
CA LEU A 72 26.09 -5.25 1.74
C LEU A 72 27.37 -5.05 0.88
N SER A 73 28.22 -6.05 0.79
CA SER A 73 29.43 -6.04 -0.03
C SER A 73 29.19 -6.47 -1.49
N SER A 74 27.96 -6.84 -1.83
CA SER A 74 27.60 -7.24 -3.19
C SER A 74 27.68 -6.03 -4.14
N PRO A 75 28.25 -6.21 -5.36
CA PRO A 75 28.26 -5.15 -6.39
C PRO A 75 26.87 -4.62 -6.74
N ASP A 76 25.84 -5.47 -6.58
CA ASP A 76 24.45 -5.13 -6.91
C ASP A 76 23.71 -4.41 -5.77
N PHE A 77 24.26 -4.38 -4.56
CA PHE A 77 23.59 -3.75 -3.41
C PHE A 77 23.20 -2.31 -3.67
N MET A 78 24.11 -1.52 -4.22
CA MET A 78 23.86 -0.11 -4.53
C MET A 78 22.77 0.04 -5.60
N ASN A 79 22.73 -0.84 -6.57
CA ASN A 79 21.69 -0.85 -7.61
C ASN A 79 20.30 -1.15 -7.02
N TYR A 80 20.19 -2.14 -6.13
CA TYR A 80 18.95 -2.46 -5.43
C TYR A 80 18.50 -1.31 -4.54
N LEU A 81 19.43 -0.73 -3.75
CA LEU A 81 19.14 0.39 -2.88
C LEU A 81 18.64 1.61 -3.69
N MET A 82 19.38 2.00 -4.72
CA MET A 82 19.02 3.14 -5.58
C MET A 82 17.71 2.91 -6.33
N ASN A 83 17.46 1.69 -6.80
CA ASN A 83 16.19 1.39 -7.45
C ASN A 83 15.01 1.51 -6.48
N THR A 84 15.15 0.97 -5.27
CA THR A 84 14.12 1.05 -4.22
C THR A 84 13.85 2.50 -3.82
N LEU A 85 14.91 3.29 -3.60
CA LEU A 85 14.78 4.71 -3.28
C LEU A 85 14.10 5.49 -4.41
N LYS A 86 14.52 5.29 -5.65
CA LYS A 86 13.92 5.96 -6.81
C LYS A 86 12.45 5.64 -6.97
N VAL A 87 12.07 4.34 -6.87
CA VAL A 87 10.66 3.93 -6.96
C VAL A 87 9.84 4.54 -5.83
N SER A 88 10.37 4.54 -4.60
CA SER A 88 9.66 5.08 -3.43
C SER A 88 9.51 6.60 -3.51
N ILE A 89 10.57 7.32 -3.87
CA ILE A 89 10.54 8.79 -4.00
C ILE A 89 9.60 9.22 -5.12
N TYR A 90 9.70 8.64 -6.30
CA TYR A 90 8.80 8.97 -7.40
C TYR A 90 7.36 8.55 -7.11
N GLY A 91 7.17 7.40 -6.45
CA GLY A 91 5.85 6.96 -6.00
C GLY A 91 5.23 7.94 -5.02
N LEU A 92 5.99 8.47 -4.07
CA LEU A 92 5.53 9.48 -3.12
C LEU A 92 5.28 10.83 -3.80
N LEU A 93 6.23 11.26 -4.65
CA LEU A 93 6.18 12.56 -5.34
C LEU A 93 4.93 12.73 -6.21
N TRP A 94 4.51 11.67 -6.88
CA TRP A 94 3.31 11.68 -7.73
C TRP A 94 2.08 11.12 -7.04
N GLY A 95 2.25 10.12 -6.18
CA GLY A 95 1.15 9.49 -5.44
C GLY A 95 0.50 10.39 -4.41
N PHE A 96 1.22 11.38 -3.88
CA PHE A 96 0.67 12.34 -2.92
C PHE A 96 -0.10 13.49 -3.60
N PRO A 97 0.45 14.21 -4.61
CA PRO A 97 -0.25 15.34 -5.21
C PRO A 97 -1.44 14.93 -6.07
N VAL A 98 -1.36 13.82 -6.79
CA VAL A 98 -2.42 13.44 -7.75
C VAL A 98 -3.78 13.24 -7.09
N PRO A 99 -3.93 12.51 -5.96
CA PRO A 99 -5.19 12.40 -5.24
C PRO A 99 -5.73 13.75 -4.74
N ILE A 100 -4.85 14.66 -4.31
CA ILE A 100 -5.23 16.00 -3.87
C ILE A 100 -5.80 16.81 -5.03
N ILE A 101 -5.11 16.82 -6.18
CA ILE A 101 -5.58 17.49 -7.39
C ILE A 101 -6.93 16.93 -7.82
N LEU A 102 -7.10 15.60 -7.80
CA LEU A 102 -8.38 14.95 -8.11
C LEU A 102 -9.48 15.42 -7.15
N ALA A 103 -9.21 15.49 -5.85
CA ALA A 103 -10.18 15.94 -4.85
C ALA A 103 -10.59 17.40 -5.08
N LEU A 104 -9.63 18.29 -5.37
CA LEU A 104 -9.89 19.69 -5.68
C LEU A 104 -10.73 19.84 -6.95
N LEU A 105 -10.41 19.11 -8.02
CA LEU A 105 -11.17 19.09 -9.26
C LEU A 105 -12.59 18.58 -9.04
N LEU A 106 -12.78 17.49 -8.28
CA LEU A 106 -14.09 16.96 -7.94
C LEU A 106 -14.92 17.94 -7.10
N ASN A 107 -14.28 18.70 -6.22
CA ASN A 107 -14.95 19.70 -5.41
C ASN A 107 -15.46 20.90 -6.25
N ARG A 108 -14.79 21.20 -7.37
CA ARG A 108 -15.18 22.28 -8.29
C ARG A 108 -16.44 21.95 -9.11
N ILE A 109 -16.82 20.69 -9.21
CA ILE A 109 -17.98 20.26 -10.01
C ILE A 109 -19.27 20.56 -9.24
N ARG A 110 -20.05 21.53 -9.74
CA ARG A 110 -21.31 21.97 -9.14
C ARG A 110 -22.49 21.01 -9.40
N LYS A 111 -22.50 20.34 -10.55
CA LYS A 111 -23.61 19.43 -10.94
C LYS A 111 -23.39 18.06 -10.29
N GLU A 112 -24.17 17.74 -9.26
CA GLU A 112 -24.12 16.50 -8.49
C GLU A 112 -24.14 15.23 -9.36
N GLY A 113 -25.00 15.18 -10.39
CA GLY A 113 -25.09 14.02 -11.28
C GLY A 113 -23.81 13.78 -12.09
N ILE A 114 -23.14 14.84 -12.54
CA ILE A 114 -21.86 14.74 -13.26
C ILE A 114 -20.76 14.34 -12.28
N LYS A 115 -20.72 14.93 -11.10
CA LYS A 115 -19.75 14.61 -10.04
C LYS A 115 -19.77 13.13 -9.71
N LYS A 116 -20.97 12.55 -9.47
CA LYS A 116 -21.14 11.11 -9.16
C LYS A 116 -20.64 10.21 -10.30
N LYS A 117 -20.93 10.55 -11.56
CA LYS A 117 -20.45 9.76 -12.72
C LYS A 117 -18.91 9.79 -12.83
N ILE A 118 -18.29 10.95 -12.63
CA ILE A 118 -16.84 11.10 -12.67
C ILE A 118 -16.20 10.36 -11.49
N GLN A 119 -16.77 10.47 -10.29
CA GLN A 119 -16.30 9.72 -9.13
C GLN A 119 -16.33 8.21 -9.39
N LEU A 120 -17.43 7.68 -9.93
CA LEU A 120 -17.52 6.27 -10.26
C LEU A 120 -16.42 5.83 -11.24
N LEU A 121 -16.17 6.63 -12.28
CA LEU A 121 -15.13 6.35 -13.27
C LEU A 121 -13.72 6.34 -12.67
N ILE A 122 -13.43 7.32 -11.79
CA ILE A 122 -12.12 7.47 -11.16
C ILE A 122 -11.89 6.40 -10.07
N TYR A 123 -12.95 5.96 -9.39
CA TYR A 123 -12.84 4.94 -8.32
C TYR A 123 -12.82 3.51 -8.86
N ALA A 124 -13.39 3.27 -10.05
CA ALA A 124 -13.50 1.94 -10.65
C ALA A 124 -12.15 1.19 -10.77
N PRO A 125 -11.02 1.83 -11.16
CA PRO A 125 -9.74 1.14 -11.27
C PRO A 125 -9.26 0.47 -9.97
N ASN A 126 -9.62 1.01 -8.80
CA ASN A 126 -9.23 0.46 -7.51
C ASN A 126 -9.81 -0.95 -7.25
N PHE A 127 -10.90 -1.30 -7.90
CA PHE A 127 -11.54 -2.62 -7.78
C PHE A 127 -10.97 -3.65 -8.75
N ILE A 128 -10.10 -3.24 -9.67
CA ILE A 128 -9.41 -4.14 -10.59
C ILE A 128 -8.31 -4.86 -9.82
N SER A 129 -8.27 -6.21 -9.89
CA SER A 129 -7.18 -6.93 -9.26
C SER A 129 -5.83 -6.58 -9.89
N VAL A 130 -4.76 -6.60 -9.10
CA VAL A 130 -3.40 -6.30 -9.57
C VAL A 130 -2.99 -7.22 -10.72
N ILE A 131 -3.41 -8.49 -10.71
CA ILE A 131 -3.12 -9.45 -11.79
C ILE A 131 -3.74 -9.00 -13.11
N VAL A 132 -5.02 -8.62 -13.08
CA VAL A 132 -5.73 -8.11 -14.26
C VAL A 132 -5.11 -6.81 -14.74
N LEU A 133 -4.81 -5.89 -13.83
CA LEU A 133 -4.12 -4.63 -14.15
C LEU A 133 -2.79 -4.89 -14.87
N CYS A 134 -1.94 -5.75 -14.33
CA CYS A 134 -0.66 -6.12 -14.96
C CYS A 134 -0.87 -6.73 -16.35
N GLY A 135 -1.88 -7.58 -16.51
CA GLY A 135 -2.25 -8.15 -17.80
C GLY A 135 -2.67 -7.08 -18.82
N MET A 136 -3.52 -6.13 -18.40
CA MET A 136 -3.93 -4.99 -19.23
C MET A 136 -2.73 -4.14 -19.65
N VAL A 137 -1.90 -3.70 -18.70
CA VAL A 137 -0.71 -2.90 -18.97
C VAL A 137 0.23 -3.62 -19.94
N ARG A 138 0.47 -4.90 -19.72
CA ARG A 138 1.31 -5.73 -20.61
C ARG A 138 0.74 -5.82 -22.01
N MET A 139 -0.56 -6.01 -22.15
CA MET A 139 -1.22 -6.08 -23.46
C MET A 139 -1.18 -4.73 -24.19
N PHE A 140 -1.44 -3.63 -23.50
CA PHE A 140 -1.39 -2.28 -24.09
C PHE A 140 0.01 -1.87 -24.55
N LEU A 141 1.05 -2.26 -23.80
CA LEU A 141 2.45 -1.88 -24.02
C LEU A 141 3.25 -2.95 -24.78
N SER A 142 2.60 -4.02 -25.24
CA SER A 142 3.25 -5.04 -26.07
C SER A 142 3.66 -4.49 -27.45
N PRO A 143 4.63 -5.12 -28.16
CA PRO A 143 5.07 -4.67 -29.49
C PRO A 143 3.93 -4.50 -30.51
N ILE A 144 2.89 -5.33 -30.41
CA ILE A 144 1.70 -5.29 -31.27
C ILE A 144 0.50 -4.59 -30.61
N GLY A 145 0.71 -4.03 -29.42
CA GLY A 145 -0.33 -3.40 -28.60
C GLY A 145 -0.82 -2.08 -29.15
N PRO A 146 -1.97 -1.60 -28.61
CA PRO A 146 -2.61 -0.35 -29.06
C PRO A 146 -1.68 0.86 -28.96
N MET A 147 -0.84 0.94 -27.93
CA MET A 147 0.08 2.07 -27.74
C MET A 147 1.10 2.17 -28.88
N ASN A 148 1.71 1.06 -29.25
CA ASN A 148 2.69 0.99 -30.34
C ASN A 148 2.05 1.27 -31.70
N LYS A 149 0.82 0.81 -31.90
CA LYS A 149 0.07 1.11 -33.14
C LYS A 149 -0.22 2.60 -33.28
N LEU A 150 -0.59 3.28 -32.18
CA LEU A 150 -0.83 4.74 -32.17
C LEU A 150 0.46 5.53 -32.45
N LEU A 151 1.60 5.06 -31.95
CA LEU A 151 2.88 5.73 -32.11
C LEU A 151 3.63 5.34 -33.39
N GLY A 152 3.14 4.36 -34.15
CA GLY A 152 3.79 3.85 -35.37
C GLY A 152 5.13 3.15 -35.10
N ILE A 153 5.31 2.56 -33.92
CA ILE A 153 6.55 1.89 -33.46
C ILE A 153 6.25 0.46 -33.01
N SER A 154 7.29 -0.37 -32.86
CA SER A 154 7.15 -1.74 -32.34
C SER A 154 8.14 -1.99 -31.21
N THR A 155 8.02 -1.23 -30.16
CA THR A 155 8.90 -1.27 -28.98
C THR A 155 8.33 -2.15 -27.89
N ASN A 156 9.15 -2.98 -27.25
CA ASN A 156 8.75 -3.69 -26.05
C ASN A 156 9.06 -2.84 -24.80
N TRP A 157 8.11 -2.05 -24.37
CA TRP A 157 8.24 -1.13 -23.24
C TRP A 157 8.55 -1.85 -21.91
N MET A 158 8.08 -3.10 -21.76
CA MET A 158 8.24 -3.86 -20.52
C MET A 158 9.68 -4.36 -20.30
N THR A 159 10.48 -4.46 -21.36
CA THR A 159 11.88 -4.87 -21.28
C THR A 159 12.85 -3.72 -21.08
N MET A 160 12.36 -2.48 -21.15
CA MET A 160 13.19 -1.28 -20.97
C MET A 160 13.26 -0.89 -19.48
N PRO A 161 14.43 -0.95 -18.82
CA PRO A 161 14.54 -0.60 -17.38
C PRO A 161 14.11 0.83 -17.06
N ALA A 162 14.35 1.77 -17.97
CA ALA A 162 13.93 3.17 -17.81
C ALA A 162 12.42 3.35 -17.88
N ALA A 163 11.74 2.65 -18.82
CA ALA A 163 10.30 2.71 -18.99
C ALA A 163 9.56 1.97 -17.87
N PHE A 164 10.11 0.84 -17.41
CA PHE A 164 9.48 0.00 -16.39
C PHE A 164 9.10 0.77 -15.13
N ARG A 165 10.01 1.61 -14.62
CA ARG A 165 9.76 2.40 -13.41
C ARG A 165 8.58 3.36 -13.59
N THR A 166 8.55 4.07 -14.70
CA THR A 166 7.45 4.99 -15.04
C THR A 166 6.13 4.25 -15.19
N ILE A 167 6.13 3.11 -15.89
CA ILE A 167 4.94 2.28 -16.07
C ILE A 167 4.41 1.78 -14.73
N TYR A 168 5.29 1.27 -13.87
CA TYR A 168 4.93 0.78 -12.55
C TYR A 168 4.28 1.86 -11.68
N ILE A 169 4.88 3.04 -11.62
CA ILE A 169 4.39 4.16 -10.81
C ILE A 169 3.08 4.70 -11.40
N ALA A 170 3.02 4.94 -12.71
CA ALA A 170 1.84 5.48 -13.38
C ALA A 170 0.62 4.54 -13.26
N SER A 171 0.82 3.23 -13.44
CA SER A 171 -0.26 2.25 -13.28
C SER A 171 -0.75 2.16 -11.84
N GLY A 172 0.15 2.23 -10.85
CA GLY A 172 -0.22 2.26 -9.44
C GLY A 172 -1.00 3.52 -9.05
N ILE A 173 -0.58 4.68 -9.54
CA ILE A 173 -1.28 5.94 -9.32
C ILE A 173 -2.67 5.90 -9.99
N TRP A 174 -2.75 5.46 -11.24
CA TRP A 174 -4.03 5.33 -11.93
C TRP A 174 -5.00 4.41 -11.17
N GLN A 175 -4.52 3.30 -10.63
CA GLN A 175 -5.33 2.38 -9.84
C GLN A 175 -5.79 2.98 -8.51
N GLY A 176 -4.88 3.66 -7.78
CA GLY A 176 -5.11 4.03 -6.37
C GLY A 176 -5.52 5.48 -6.14
N ALA A 177 -5.20 6.41 -7.04
CA ALA A 177 -5.38 7.84 -6.79
C ALA A 177 -6.83 8.25 -6.60
N GLY A 178 -7.76 7.63 -7.33
CA GLY A 178 -9.19 7.88 -7.16
C GLY A 178 -9.66 7.54 -5.76
N TRP A 179 -9.32 6.35 -5.27
CA TRP A 179 -9.68 5.91 -3.92
C TRP A 179 -9.04 6.80 -2.84
N ALA A 180 -7.76 7.12 -2.98
CA ALA A 180 -7.06 8.03 -2.07
C ALA A 180 -7.67 9.43 -2.04
N SER A 181 -8.25 9.91 -3.16
CA SER A 181 -8.90 11.23 -3.23
C SER A 181 -10.15 11.36 -2.35
N ILE A 182 -10.76 10.24 -1.93
CA ILE A 182 -11.93 10.23 -1.04
C ILE A 182 -11.61 10.90 0.29
N MET A 183 -10.45 10.58 0.89
CA MET A 183 -10.03 11.19 2.15
C MET A 183 -9.89 12.71 2.03
N TYR A 184 -9.26 13.18 0.95
CA TYR A 184 -9.08 14.61 0.71
C TYR A 184 -10.40 15.32 0.40
N THR A 185 -11.31 14.67 -0.33
CA THR A 185 -12.65 15.21 -0.60
C THR A 185 -13.46 15.34 0.69
N ALA A 186 -13.38 14.36 1.60
CA ALA A 186 -14.05 14.42 2.89
C ALA A 186 -13.45 15.54 3.78
N ALA A 187 -12.12 15.68 3.82
CA ALA A 187 -11.45 16.76 4.54
C ALA A 187 -11.84 18.15 4.03
N LEU A 188 -11.90 18.35 2.71
CA LEU A 188 -12.35 19.59 2.09
C LEU A 188 -13.80 19.91 2.46
N SER A 189 -14.69 18.94 2.46
CA SER A 189 -16.10 19.15 2.87
C SER A 189 -16.22 19.55 4.34
N CYS A 190 -15.40 18.97 5.22
CA CYS A 190 -15.36 19.32 6.63
C CYS A 190 -14.84 20.75 6.86
N LEU A 191 -13.78 21.15 6.14
CA LEU A 191 -13.20 22.49 6.23
C LEU A 191 -14.18 23.57 5.75
N LEU A 192 -14.90 23.34 4.66
CA LEU A 192 -15.90 24.26 4.16
C LEU A 192 -17.03 24.48 5.17
N TYR A 193 -17.51 23.39 5.79
CA TYR A 193 -18.57 23.47 6.81
C TYR A 193 -18.14 24.25 8.05
N THR A 194 -16.88 24.10 8.48
CA THR A 194 -16.35 24.85 9.63
C THR A 194 -16.07 26.31 9.29
N SER A 195 -15.72 26.65 8.06
CA SER A 195 -15.54 28.03 7.61
C SER A 195 -16.86 28.78 7.55
N ASP A 196 -17.89 28.16 6.94
CA ASP A 196 -19.24 28.77 6.86
C ASP A 196 -19.83 29.02 8.26
N ALA A 197 -19.58 28.13 9.23
CA ALA A 197 -20.03 28.29 10.62
C ALA A 197 -19.22 29.34 11.42
N ALA A 198 -18.06 29.80 10.93
CA ALA A 198 -17.26 30.84 11.55
C ALA A 198 -17.58 32.22 11.00
N ASP A 199 -18.26 32.32 9.85
CA ASP A 199 -18.67 33.54 9.19
C ASP A 199 -20.13 33.95 9.57
N GLU A 200 -20.88 33.09 10.31
CA GLU A 200 -22.16 33.38 10.96
C GLU A 200 -21.97 33.79 12.42
#